data_1fa2f43ee7130497d773905ab9c10bdb
#
_entry.id   1fa2f43ee7130497d773905ab9c10bdb
#
_cell.length_a   1.000
_cell.length_b   1.000
_cell.length_c   1.000
_cell.angle_alpha   90.00
_cell.angle_beta   90.00
_cell.angle_gamma   90.00
#
_symmetry.space_group_name_H-M   'P 1'
#
loop_
_entity.id
_entity.type
_entity.pdbx_description
1 polymer ?
#
loop_
_entity_poly.entity_id
_entity_poly.type
_entity_poly.pdbx_seq_one_letter_code
_entity_poly.pdbx_strand_id
1 'polypeptide(L)'
;TPKPSSAASDVYKRQVLLSAEDGFPGYLLPTGPYREPVQSLRRADAVLVTRRTAPCLVAEKILAQVRGIAPEALTAAIHLSPFAWQDLRGFPATPPDGNILAVAAVARPIEFSQSIANMVTGTVELMSFPDHHDYRSDDIKKICLAARERTIAVTEKDAVKLAQYDDILGEVRVLVERVRWESGRQEIKRALDKLVGATA
;
A
#
# COMPACT_ATOMS: atom_id res chain seq x y z
N THR A 1 15.40 40.04 -20.88
CA THR A 1 15.30 38.65 -20.33
C THR A 1 13.95 38.07 -20.72
N PRO A 2 13.89 37.00 -21.55
CA PRO A 2 12.63 36.38 -21.90
C PRO A 2 12.01 35.72 -20.67
N LYS A 3 10.73 36.02 -20.40
CA LYS A 3 9.90 35.28 -19.44
C LYS A 3 9.87 33.82 -19.86
N PRO A 4 10.09 32.86 -18.96
CA PRO A 4 9.86 31.46 -19.30
C PRO A 4 8.39 31.30 -19.66
N SER A 5 8.13 30.71 -20.82
CA SER A 5 6.80 30.50 -21.35
C SER A 5 6.02 29.57 -20.43
N SER A 6 4.74 29.89 -20.22
CA SER A 6 3.78 29.10 -19.45
C SER A 6 3.54 27.66 -20.00
N ALA A 7 4.17 27.29 -21.10
CA ALA A 7 4.08 25.96 -21.74
C ALA A 7 4.75 24.82 -20.94
N ALA A 8 5.65 25.14 -19.98
CA ALA A 8 6.26 24.11 -19.13
C ALA A 8 5.37 23.65 -17.97
N SER A 9 4.25 24.33 -17.72
CA SER A 9 3.33 24.00 -16.62
C SER A 9 2.33 22.90 -16.96
N ASP A 10 2.15 22.56 -18.23
CA ASP A 10 1.13 21.58 -18.68
C ASP A 10 1.61 20.11 -18.68
N VAL A 11 2.86 19.85 -18.30
CA VAL A 11 3.43 18.51 -18.36
C VAL A 11 3.17 17.69 -17.08
N TYR A 12 2.81 18.33 -15.98
CA TYR A 12 2.60 17.62 -14.71
C TYR A 12 1.12 17.32 -14.48
N LYS A 13 0.72 16.09 -14.80
CA LYS A 13 -0.60 15.59 -14.41
C LYS A 13 -0.65 15.43 -12.88
N ARG A 14 -1.70 15.99 -12.27
CA ARG A 14 -1.94 15.91 -10.83
C ARG A 14 -2.67 14.62 -10.51
N GLN A 15 -1.98 13.72 -9.83
CA GLN A 15 -2.55 12.46 -9.37
C GLN A 15 -2.86 12.53 -7.89
N VAL A 16 -4.02 12.03 -7.50
CA VAL A 16 -4.43 11.90 -6.11
C VAL A 16 -4.70 10.43 -5.81
N LEU A 17 -4.11 9.92 -4.74
CA LEU A 17 -4.42 8.60 -4.19
C LEU A 17 -5.27 8.78 -2.93
N LEU A 18 -6.40 8.09 -2.90
CA LEU A 18 -7.28 8.00 -1.73
C LEU A 18 -7.31 6.57 -1.24
N SER A 19 -7.12 6.37 0.06
CA SER A 19 -7.27 5.05 0.66
C SER A 19 -8.71 4.84 1.11
N ALA A 20 -9.30 3.71 0.74
CA ALA A 20 -10.64 3.33 1.17
C ALA A 20 -10.71 3.09 2.69
N GLU A 21 -9.57 2.76 3.31
CA GLU A 21 -9.43 2.55 4.74
C GLU A 21 -9.55 3.86 5.55
N ASP A 22 -9.23 5.01 4.94
CA ASP A 22 -9.26 6.32 5.65
C ASP A 22 -10.65 6.92 5.78
N GLY A 23 -11.62 6.35 5.08
CA GLY A 23 -12.96 6.94 4.94
C GLY A 23 -12.95 8.18 4.05
N PHE A 24 -14.08 8.48 3.42
CA PHE A 24 -14.22 9.62 2.52
C PHE A 24 -15.65 10.16 2.52
N PRO A 25 -15.87 11.50 2.61
CA PRO A 25 -14.87 12.51 2.93
C PRO A 25 -14.38 12.39 4.37
N GLY A 26 -13.13 12.77 4.64
CA GLY A 26 -12.52 12.66 5.96
C GLY A 26 -12.08 14.01 6.51
N TYR A 27 -11.57 14.01 7.74
CA TYR A 27 -11.06 15.20 8.41
C TYR A 27 -9.66 15.57 7.90
N LEU A 28 -9.35 16.86 7.93
CA LEU A 28 -8.03 17.38 7.62
C LEU A 28 -7.05 17.17 8.79
N LEU A 29 -5.75 17.19 8.49
CA LEU A 29 -4.72 17.25 9.52
C LEU A 29 -4.94 18.46 10.45
N PRO A 30 -4.68 18.30 11.76
CA PRO A 30 -4.15 17.12 12.45
C PRO A 30 -5.21 16.09 12.85
N THR A 31 -6.49 16.35 12.64
CA THR A 31 -7.62 15.54 13.13
C THR A 31 -7.87 14.30 12.28
N GLY A 32 -7.44 14.31 11.02
CA GLY A 32 -7.60 13.22 10.07
C GLY A 32 -6.43 13.10 9.09
N PRO A 33 -6.50 12.16 8.13
CA PRO A 33 -5.39 11.86 7.24
C PRO A 33 -5.23 12.83 6.06
N TYR A 34 -6.21 13.69 5.81
CA TYR A 34 -6.24 14.53 4.63
C TYR A 34 -5.45 15.84 4.83
N ARG A 35 -4.69 16.21 3.80
CA ARG A 35 -3.89 17.46 3.79
C ARG A 35 -4.65 18.63 3.19
N GLU A 36 -5.62 18.35 2.33
CA GLU A 36 -6.40 19.36 1.62
C GLU A 36 -7.90 19.02 1.67
N PRO A 37 -8.78 20.04 1.57
CA PRO A 37 -10.23 19.82 1.48
C PRO A 37 -10.59 19.01 0.24
N VAL A 38 -11.69 18.26 0.30
CA VAL A 38 -12.15 17.41 -0.81
C VAL A 38 -12.39 18.19 -2.12
N GLN A 39 -12.72 19.47 -2.04
CA GLN A 39 -12.90 20.36 -3.20
C GLN A 39 -11.62 20.51 -4.03
N SER A 40 -10.45 20.27 -3.41
CA SER A 40 -9.14 20.29 -4.11
C SER A 40 -9.04 19.21 -5.19
N LEU A 41 -9.85 18.17 -5.12
CA LEU A 41 -9.93 17.11 -6.13
C LEU A 41 -10.33 17.65 -7.52
N ARG A 42 -11.02 18.81 -7.59
CA ARG A 42 -11.35 19.47 -8.86
C ARG A 42 -10.13 19.83 -9.71
N ARG A 43 -8.94 19.90 -9.08
CA ARG A 43 -7.69 20.20 -9.77
C ARG A 43 -6.94 18.92 -10.19
N ALA A 44 -7.44 17.75 -9.82
CA ALA A 44 -6.80 16.49 -10.15
C ALA A 44 -7.11 16.09 -11.59
N ASP A 45 -6.12 15.61 -12.30
CA ASP A 45 -6.27 14.97 -13.61
C ASP A 45 -6.65 13.49 -13.47
N ALA A 46 -6.23 12.86 -12.36
CA ALA A 46 -6.58 11.47 -12.05
C ALA A 46 -6.74 11.27 -10.54
N VAL A 47 -7.73 10.48 -10.14
CA VAL A 47 -7.95 10.06 -8.76
C VAL A 47 -8.02 8.53 -8.72
N LEU A 48 -7.11 7.91 -7.97
CA LEU A 48 -7.07 6.48 -7.75
C LEU A 48 -7.50 6.16 -6.32
N VAL A 49 -8.53 5.35 -6.18
CA VAL A 49 -8.94 4.81 -4.88
C VAL A 49 -8.23 3.48 -4.66
N THR A 50 -7.43 3.42 -3.61
CA THR A 50 -6.70 2.21 -3.21
C THR A 50 -7.46 1.52 -2.07
N ARG A 51 -7.42 0.19 -2.04
CA ARG A 51 -7.87 -0.60 -0.88
C ARG A 51 -6.95 -1.79 -0.62
N ARG A 52 -6.93 -2.27 0.62
CA ARG A 52 -6.30 -3.52 1.05
C ARG A 52 -7.35 -4.45 1.68
N THR A 53 -7.90 -4.05 2.80
CA THR A 53 -8.88 -4.83 3.59
C THR A 53 -10.30 -4.27 3.47
N ALA A 54 -10.45 -3.01 3.10
CA ALA A 54 -11.77 -2.41 2.89
C ALA A 54 -12.57 -3.15 1.82
N PRO A 55 -13.89 -3.36 1.99
CA PRO A 55 -14.75 -3.97 0.97
C PRO A 55 -14.73 -3.18 -0.35
N CYS A 56 -14.86 -3.87 -1.49
CA CYS A 56 -14.94 -3.24 -2.82
C CYS A 56 -16.02 -2.16 -2.89
N LEU A 57 -17.15 -2.41 -2.28
CA LEU A 57 -18.28 -1.45 -2.21
C LEU A 57 -17.89 -0.09 -1.60
N VAL A 58 -16.93 -0.07 -0.65
CA VAL A 58 -16.43 1.19 -0.07
C VAL A 58 -15.66 1.99 -1.10
N ALA A 59 -14.77 1.34 -1.85
CA ALA A 59 -14.03 1.99 -2.93
C ALA A 59 -14.97 2.52 -4.03
N GLU A 60 -15.98 1.76 -4.39
CA GLU A 60 -17.00 2.18 -5.38
C GLU A 60 -17.79 3.40 -4.92
N LYS A 61 -18.19 3.44 -3.64
CA LYS A 61 -18.87 4.62 -3.05
C LYS A 61 -17.99 5.86 -3.09
N ILE A 62 -16.70 5.71 -2.75
CA ILE A 62 -15.74 6.81 -2.81
C ILE A 62 -15.60 7.30 -4.26
N LEU A 63 -15.46 6.40 -5.23
CA LEU A 63 -15.38 6.77 -6.65
C LEU A 63 -16.61 7.53 -7.11
N ALA A 64 -17.81 7.12 -6.69
CA ALA A 64 -19.05 7.83 -7.04
C ALA A 64 -19.04 9.27 -6.48
N GLN A 65 -18.60 9.46 -5.23
CA GLN A 65 -18.46 10.77 -4.63
C GLN A 65 -17.40 11.63 -5.34
N VAL A 66 -16.24 11.04 -5.67
CA VAL A 66 -15.16 11.71 -6.40
C VAL A 66 -15.65 12.20 -7.77
N ARG A 67 -16.40 11.40 -8.52
CA ARG A 67 -16.98 11.80 -9.81
C ARG A 67 -17.95 12.98 -9.68
N GLY A 68 -18.70 13.04 -8.58
CA GLY A 68 -19.55 14.21 -8.30
C GLY A 68 -18.78 15.50 -8.00
N ILE A 69 -17.57 15.39 -7.42
CA ILE A 69 -16.73 16.54 -7.05
C ILE A 69 -15.83 16.97 -8.20
N ALA A 70 -15.22 16.01 -8.90
CA ALA A 70 -14.23 16.20 -9.96
C ALA A 70 -14.61 15.38 -11.22
N PRO A 71 -15.66 15.79 -11.95
CA PRO A 71 -16.21 15.02 -13.09
C PRO A 71 -15.21 14.87 -14.25
N GLU A 72 -14.25 15.79 -14.38
CA GLU A 72 -13.24 15.77 -15.44
C GLU A 72 -12.03 14.86 -15.10
N ALA A 73 -11.89 14.48 -13.83
CA ALA A 73 -10.77 13.63 -13.41
C ALA A 73 -10.97 12.18 -13.86
N LEU A 74 -9.91 11.56 -14.37
CA LEU A 74 -9.90 10.11 -14.59
C LEU A 74 -9.98 9.42 -13.23
N THR A 75 -10.85 8.41 -13.12
CA THR A 75 -11.04 7.70 -11.85
C THR A 75 -10.75 6.21 -12.00
N ALA A 76 -10.07 5.64 -11.02
CA ALA A 76 -9.78 4.22 -10.99
C ALA A 76 -9.84 3.66 -9.57
N ALA A 77 -10.17 2.37 -9.45
CA ALA A 77 -10.01 1.61 -8.22
C ALA A 77 -8.94 0.55 -8.39
N ILE A 78 -8.10 0.40 -7.37
CA ILE A 78 -7.07 -0.62 -7.29
C ILE A 78 -7.10 -1.32 -5.94
N HIS A 79 -6.89 -2.62 -5.97
CA HIS A 79 -6.75 -3.46 -4.79
C HIS A 79 -5.29 -3.90 -4.67
N LEU A 80 -4.64 -3.54 -3.56
CA LEU A 80 -3.36 -4.08 -3.14
C LEU A 80 -3.64 -5.40 -2.45
N SER A 81 -3.61 -6.49 -3.22
CA SER A 81 -4.02 -7.81 -2.72
C SER A 81 -2.84 -8.72 -2.48
N PRO A 82 -2.89 -9.55 -1.44
CA PRO A 82 -1.97 -10.66 -1.27
C PRO A 82 -1.90 -11.50 -2.55
N PHE A 83 -0.71 -11.87 -2.97
CA PHE A 83 -0.50 -12.58 -4.22
C PHE A 83 0.28 -13.88 -4.03
N ALA A 84 1.37 -13.85 -3.28
CA ALA A 84 2.25 -14.98 -3.10
C ALA A 84 3.02 -14.88 -1.77
N TRP A 85 3.63 -15.99 -1.40
CA TRP A 85 4.57 -16.05 -0.30
C TRP A 85 5.98 -16.35 -0.83
N GLN A 86 6.98 -15.72 -0.22
CA GLN A 86 8.39 -15.93 -0.50
C GLN A 86 9.16 -16.12 0.83
N ASP A 87 10.36 -16.67 0.75
CA ASP A 87 11.34 -16.58 1.82
C ASP A 87 12.08 -15.23 1.79
N LEU A 88 12.98 -14.98 2.75
CA LEU A 88 13.77 -13.75 2.80
C LEU A 88 14.74 -13.58 1.62
N ARG A 89 15.05 -14.65 0.89
CA ARG A 89 15.91 -14.64 -0.31
C ARG A 89 15.12 -14.38 -1.60
N GLY A 90 13.78 -14.28 -1.48
CA GLY A 90 12.88 -14.05 -2.61
C GLY A 90 12.47 -15.30 -3.38
N PHE A 91 12.78 -16.50 -2.90
CA PHE A 91 12.30 -17.74 -3.51
C PHE A 91 10.84 -18.00 -3.14
N PRO A 92 10.05 -18.58 -4.06
CA PRO A 92 8.67 -18.97 -3.75
C PRO A 92 8.60 -19.88 -2.53
N ALA A 93 7.68 -19.58 -1.64
CA ALA A 93 7.44 -20.33 -0.42
C ALA A 93 5.97 -20.73 -0.29
N THR A 94 5.70 -21.76 0.50
CA THR A 94 4.33 -22.14 0.86
C THR A 94 3.73 -21.13 1.83
N PRO A 95 2.40 -20.94 1.81
CA PRO A 95 1.73 -20.19 2.87
C PRO A 95 2.14 -20.69 4.25
N PRO A 96 2.31 -19.79 5.23
CA PRO A 96 2.58 -20.22 6.60
C PRO A 96 1.38 -20.94 7.18
N ASP A 97 1.62 -21.92 8.03
CA ASP A 97 0.59 -22.66 8.77
C ASP A 97 0.68 -22.36 10.26
N GLY A 98 -0.44 -22.58 10.98
CA GLY A 98 -0.53 -22.37 12.41
C GLY A 98 -0.49 -20.90 12.84
N ASN A 99 0.08 -20.67 14.04
CA ASN A 99 0.14 -19.33 14.63
C ASN A 99 1.31 -18.51 14.06
N ILE A 100 1.05 -17.26 13.74
CA ILE A 100 1.97 -16.38 13.02
C ILE A 100 2.34 -15.19 13.91
N LEU A 101 3.62 -14.79 13.86
CA LEU A 101 4.06 -13.49 14.32
C LEU A 101 4.23 -12.56 13.11
N ALA A 102 3.30 -11.63 12.93
CA ALA A 102 3.41 -10.59 11.90
C ALA A 102 4.34 -9.48 12.40
N VAL A 103 5.45 -9.25 11.70
CA VAL A 103 6.43 -8.19 12.03
C VAL A 103 6.39 -7.15 10.94
N ALA A 104 6.14 -5.87 11.29
CA ALA A 104 5.99 -4.82 10.31
C ALA A 104 6.49 -3.46 10.81
N ALA A 105 7.26 -2.78 9.95
CA ALA A 105 7.71 -1.38 10.10
C ALA A 105 7.17 -0.52 8.96
N VAL A 106 5.85 -0.48 8.84
CA VAL A 106 5.10 0.26 7.81
C VAL A 106 4.05 1.15 8.45
N ALA A 107 3.56 2.14 7.71
CA ALA A 107 2.56 3.10 8.20
C ALA A 107 1.24 2.45 8.67
N ARG A 108 0.90 1.26 8.14
CA ARG A 108 -0.38 0.57 8.41
C ARG A 108 -0.17 -0.89 8.80
N PRO A 109 0.46 -1.16 9.96
CA PRO A 109 0.81 -2.53 10.35
C PRO A 109 -0.43 -3.39 10.68
N ILE A 110 -1.51 -2.78 11.15
CA ILE A 110 -2.76 -3.48 11.46
C ILE A 110 -3.39 -4.06 10.19
N GLU A 111 -3.41 -3.31 9.09
CA GLU A 111 -3.93 -3.79 7.80
C GLU A 111 -3.11 -4.97 7.27
N PHE A 112 -1.79 -4.93 7.45
CA PHE A 112 -0.91 -6.04 7.11
C PHE A 112 -1.25 -7.30 7.91
N SER A 113 -1.38 -7.20 9.24
CA SER A 113 -1.73 -8.35 10.07
C SER A 113 -3.12 -8.90 9.76
N GLN A 114 -4.09 -8.05 9.45
CA GLN A 114 -5.43 -8.46 9.01
C GLN A 114 -5.40 -9.18 7.66
N SER A 115 -4.55 -8.73 6.72
CA SER A 115 -4.37 -9.40 5.43
C SER A 115 -3.86 -10.82 5.61
N ILE A 116 -2.91 -11.03 6.54
CA ILE A 116 -2.42 -12.37 6.88
C ILE A 116 -3.51 -13.19 7.56
N ALA A 117 -4.23 -12.62 8.54
CA ALA A 117 -5.27 -13.32 9.28
C ALA A 117 -6.40 -13.86 8.37
N ASN A 118 -6.66 -13.20 7.24
CA ASN A 118 -7.62 -13.66 6.25
C ASN A 118 -7.10 -14.85 5.39
N MET A 119 -5.83 -15.21 5.51
CA MET A 119 -5.18 -16.23 4.66
C MET A 119 -4.74 -17.47 5.44
N VAL A 120 -4.66 -17.38 6.76
CA VAL A 120 -4.17 -18.47 7.63
C VAL A 120 -5.27 -18.97 8.55
N THR A 121 -5.13 -20.21 9.03
CA THR A 121 -6.09 -20.84 9.96
C THR A 121 -5.79 -20.53 11.42
N GLY A 122 -4.54 -20.15 11.74
CA GLY A 122 -4.08 -19.87 13.10
C GLY A 122 -4.31 -18.41 13.52
N THR A 123 -3.80 -18.09 14.71
CA THR A 123 -3.82 -16.72 15.23
C THR A 123 -2.66 -15.89 14.66
N VAL A 124 -2.90 -14.61 14.44
CA VAL A 124 -1.86 -13.66 14.00
C VAL A 124 -1.64 -12.65 15.12
N GLU A 125 -0.45 -12.66 15.69
CA GLU A 125 0.02 -11.63 16.64
C GLU A 125 0.84 -10.59 15.88
N LEU A 126 0.58 -9.31 16.12
CA LEU A 126 1.30 -8.21 15.49
C LEU A 126 2.40 -7.67 16.40
N MET A 127 3.63 -7.65 15.91
CA MET A 127 4.74 -6.87 16.45
C MET A 127 5.05 -5.72 15.49
N SER A 128 4.64 -4.51 15.83
CA SER A 128 4.86 -3.32 15.01
C SER A 128 6.05 -2.51 15.47
N PHE A 129 6.78 -1.98 14.51
CA PHE A 129 7.85 -1.00 14.69
C PHE A 129 7.45 0.34 14.04
N PRO A 130 8.13 1.45 14.37
CA PRO A 130 7.91 2.71 13.69
C PRO A 130 8.06 2.58 12.16
N ASP A 131 7.32 3.37 11.39
CA ASP A 131 7.45 3.35 9.93
C ASP A 131 8.90 3.64 9.51
N HIS A 132 9.39 2.91 8.51
CA HIS A 132 10.79 2.95 8.04
C HIS A 132 11.85 2.54 9.09
N HIS A 133 11.47 1.86 10.18
CA HIS A 133 12.43 1.40 11.20
C HIS A 133 13.59 0.59 10.60
N ASP A 134 14.81 0.88 11.07
CA ASP A 134 15.99 0.08 10.76
C ASP A 134 16.25 -0.93 11.88
N TYR A 135 16.06 -2.21 11.55
CA TYR A 135 16.21 -3.31 12.51
C TYR A 135 17.64 -3.44 12.99
N ARG A 136 17.82 -3.54 14.32
CA ARG A 136 19.09 -3.75 14.98
C ARG A 136 19.12 -5.12 15.66
N SER A 137 20.31 -5.57 16.06
CA SER A 137 20.48 -6.88 16.70
C SER A 137 19.57 -7.08 17.92
N ASP A 138 19.27 -6.04 18.67
CA ASP A 138 18.36 -6.14 19.83
C ASP A 138 16.90 -6.29 19.41
N ASP A 139 16.50 -5.73 18.26
CA ASP A 139 15.15 -5.94 17.69
C ASP A 139 15.03 -7.38 17.20
N ILE A 140 16.08 -7.91 16.56
CA ILE A 140 16.11 -9.32 16.12
C ILE A 140 15.96 -10.27 17.31
N LYS A 141 16.68 -10.04 18.40
CA LYS A 141 16.51 -10.83 19.63
C LYS A 141 15.07 -10.79 20.15
N LYS A 142 14.42 -9.60 20.15
CA LYS A 142 13.02 -9.45 20.57
C LYS A 142 12.08 -10.21 19.64
N ILE A 143 12.30 -10.13 18.32
CA ILE A 143 11.51 -10.85 17.31
C ILE A 143 11.63 -12.36 17.54
N CYS A 144 12.86 -12.89 17.67
CA CYS A 144 13.08 -14.30 17.92
C CYS A 144 12.43 -14.78 19.23
N LEU A 145 12.56 -14.01 20.32
CA LEU A 145 11.93 -14.34 21.59
C LEU A 145 10.39 -14.33 21.50
N ALA A 146 9.82 -13.38 20.77
CA ALA A 146 8.38 -13.31 20.56
C ALA A 146 7.89 -14.39 19.60
N ALA A 147 8.64 -14.69 18.56
CA ALA A 147 8.27 -15.72 17.59
C ALA A 147 8.21 -17.10 18.24
N ARG A 148 9.14 -17.43 19.11
CA ARG A 148 9.30 -18.78 19.66
C ARG A 148 9.44 -19.80 18.50
N GLU A 149 8.43 -20.66 18.35
CA GLU A 149 8.36 -21.65 17.24
C GLU A 149 7.38 -21.25 16.13
N ARG A 150 6.85 -20.02 16.19
CA ARG A 150 5.90 -19.53 15.19
C ARG A 150 6.62 -19.03 13.94
N THR A 151 6.01 -19.20 12.80
CA THR A 151 6.47 -18.58 11.56
C THR A 151 6.37 -17.07 11.69
N ILE A 152 7.42 -16.36 11.28
CA ILE A 152 7.46 -14.90 11.21
C ILE A 152 6.94 -14.48 9.82
N ALA A 153 5.95 -13.60 9.76
CA ALA A 153 5.48 -13.03 8.50
C ALA A 153 5.86 -11.54 8.42
N VAL A 154 6.42 -11.14 7.29
CA VAL A 154 6.91 -9.77 7.06
C VAL A 154 6.42 -9.20 5.74
N THR A 155 6.48 -7.86 5.60
CA THR A 155 6.24 -7.19 4.32
C THR A 155 7.46 -7.29 3.40
N GLU A 156 7.29 -7.07 2.09
CA GLU A 156 8.41 -6.98 1.13
C GLU A 156 9.42 -5.88 1.51
N LYS A 157 8.95 -4.76 2.08
CA LYS A 157 9.83 -3.67 2.54
C LYS A 157 10.68 -4.08 3.74
N ASP A 158 10.09 -4.79 4.68
CA ASP A 158 10.80 -5.25 5.87
C ASP A 158 11.75 -6.40 5.53
N ALA A 159 11.38 -7.27 4.59
CA ALA A 159 12.21 -8.38 4.12
C ALA A 159 13.59 -7.89 3.63
N VAL A 160 13.64 -6.79 2.87
CA VAL A 160 14.91 -6.22 2.39
C VAL A 160 15.84 -5.87 3.55
N LYS A 161 15.31 -5.35 4.66
CA LYS A 161 16.08 -4.97 5.84
C LYS A 161 16.44 -6.17 6.72
N LEU A 162 15.57 -7.18 6.75
CA LEU A 162 15.73 -8.37 7.56
C LEU A 162 16.58 -9.46 6.88
N ALA A 163 16.79 -9.39 5.58
CA ALA A 163 17.55 -10.39 4.81
C ALA A 163 18.96 -10.65 5.36
N GLN A 164 19.62 -9.64 5.94
CA GLN A 164 20.94 -9.79 6.57
C GLN A 164 20.91 -10.65 7.85
N TYR A 165 19.73 -10.97 8.39
CA TYR A 165 19.52 -11.74 9.61
C TYR A 165 18.83 -13.10 9.34
N ASP A 166 18.78 -13.54 8.08
CA ASP A 166 18.11 -14.78 7.65
C ASP A 166 18.55 -16.00 8.47
N ASP A 167 19.85 -16.11 8.76
CA ASP A 167 20.41 -17.22 9.54
C ASP A 167 19.99 -17.22 11.03
N ILE A 168 19.40 -16.13 11.53
CA ILE A 168 19.05 -15.96 12.95
C ILE A 168 17.54 -16.03 13.17
N LEU A 169 16.75 -15.53 12.22
CA LEU A 169 15.30 -15.34 12.40
C LEU A 169 14.47 -16.63 12.34
N GLY A 170 15.04 -17.72 11.84
CA GLY A 170 14.31 -18.97 11.67
C GLY A 170 13.38 -18.93 10.47
N GLU A 171 12.16 -19.46 10.62
CA GLU A 171 11.23 -19.53 9.48
C GLU A 171 10.53 -18.20 9.24
N VAL A 172 10.91 -17.52 8.16
CA VAL A 172 10.30 -16.26 7.72
C VAL A 172 9.53 -16.44 6.42
N ARG A 173 8.36 -15.82 6.35
CA ARG A 173 7.53 -15.71 5.15
C ARG A 173 7.30 -14.25 4.81
N VAL A 174 7.58 -13.90 3.57
CA VAL A 174 7.36 -12.56 3.02
C VAL A 174 6.04 -12.57 2.26
N LEU A 175 5.10 -11.73 2.67
CA LEU A 175 3.85 -11.55 1.94
C LEU A 175 4.08 -10.60 0.77
N VAL A 176 3.97 -11.14 -0.45
CA VAL A 176 4.03 -10.38 -1.69
C VAL A 176 2.65 -9.86 -2.04
N GLU A 177 2.54 -8.54 -2.23
CA GLU A 177 1.30 -7.91 -2.68
C GLU A 177 1.38 -7.49 -4.15
N ARG A 178 0.25 -7.52 -4.84
CA ARG A 178 0.12 -7.02 -6.22
C ARG A 178 -1.01 -6.04 -6.37
N VAL A 179 -0.79 -5.07 -7.25
CA VAL A 179 -1.82 -4.15 -7.72
C VAL A 179 -2.77 -4.88 -8.64
N ARG A 180 -4.03 -4.96 -8.25
CA ARG A 180 -5.14 -5.49 -9.04
C ARG A 180 -6.10 -4.35 -9.37
N TRP A 181 -6.24 -4.05 -10.65
CA TRP A 181 -7.19 -3.06 -11.12
C TRP A 181 -8.61 -3.59 -10.98
N GLU A 182 -9.48 -2.82 -10.37
CA GLU A 182 -10.90 -3.13 -10.23
C GLU A 182 -11.74 -2.31 -11.22
N SER A 183 -11.29 -1.07 -11.51
CA SER A 183 -11.90 -0.23 -12.55
C SER A 183 -10.90 0.82 -13.07
N GLY A 184 -11.21 1.43 -14.23
CA GLY A 184 -10.49 2.59 -14.76
C GLY A 184 -9.09 2.33 -15.34
N ARG A 185 -8.67 1.05 -15.47
CA ARG A 185 -7.32 0.69 -15.95
C ARG A 185 -7.03 1.23 -17.35
N GLN A 186 -7.98 1.07 -18.26
CA GLN A 186 -7.76 1.41 -19.68
C GLN A 186 -7.64 2.93 -19.88
N GLU A 187 -8.46 3.70 -19.18
CA GLU A 187 -8.47 5.15 -19.22
C GLU A 187 -7.16 5.73 -18.69
N ILE A 188 -6.72 5.23 -17.53
CA ILE A 188 -5.43 5.63 -16.93
C ILE A 188 -4.27 5.24 -17.84
N LYS A 189 -4.27 4.02 -18.40
CA LYS A 189 -3.22 3.57 -19.32
C LYS A 189 -3.15 4.47 -20.57
N ARG A 190 -4.29 4.75 -21.20
CA ARG A 190 -4.34 5.64 -22.37
C ARG A 190 -3.80 7.05 -22.07
N ALA A 191 -4.11 7.57 -20.87
CA ALA A 191 -3.58 8.85 -20.46
C ALA A 191 -2.06 8.83 -20.26
N LEU A 192 -1.52 7.76 -19.66
CA LEU A 192 -0.08 7.56 -19.51
C LEU A 192 0.62 7.39 -20.86
N ASP A 193 0.06 6.56 -21.77
CA ASP A 193 0.64 6.33 -23.10
C ASP A 193 0.73 7.65 -23.90
N LYS A 194 -0.27 8.53 -23.77
CA LYS A 194 -0.25 9.87 -24.40
C LYS A 194 0.87 10.77 -23.82
N LEU A 195 1.14 10.68 -22.52
CA LEU A 195 2.20 11.46 -21.89
C LEU A 195 3.59 10.99 -22.32
N VAL A 196 3.80 9.68 -22.37
CA VAL A 196 5.08 9.09 -22.80
C VAL A 196 5.32 9.31 -24.31
N GLY A 197 4.27 9.18 -25.14
CA GLY A 197 4.38 9.42 -26.57
C GLY A 197 4.51 10.88 -26.98
N ALA A 198 4.17 11.84 -26.08
CA ALA A 198 4.37 13.27 -26.32
C ALA A 198 5.80 13.75 -25.96
N THR A 199 6.61 12.89 -25.33
CA THR A 199 7.98 13.20 -24.89
C THR A 199 9.04 12.58 -25.83
N ALA A 200 8.64 11.88 -26.86
CA ALA A 200 9.48 11.33 -27.94
C ALA A 200 9.30 12.18 -29.22
#